data_047e1e61bb60daf3b7d196611b944d19
#
_entry.id   047e1e61bb60daf3b7d196611b944d19
#
_cell.length_a   1.000
_cell.length_b   1.000
_cell.length_c   1.000
_cell.angle_alpha   90.00
_cell.angle_beta   90.00
_cell.angle_gamma   90.00
#
_symmetry.space_group_name_H-M   'P 1'
#
loop_
_entity.id
_entity.type
_entity.pdbx_description
1 polymer ?
#
loop_
_entity_poly.entity_id
_entity_poly.type
_entity_poly.pdbx_seq_one_letter_code
_entity_poly.pdbx_strand_id
1 'polypeptide(L)'
;MSDNLRRYRVIREALTHGYPGEPTGHLARHLTTLAALISGIVGSKSTQLPHIATKVPDGAKPESRVKRFARWLDNERILEEVYFLPYADLLLHALALQTFVLVMDGSVAGRVCNALMLHVVYQGRALPLAWRVRQGPKGHFPEDLHIALVELSSELIPERTKVVLLGDGEFDGTGLQQTVEDAGWSYVCRTGTHMTAWWDGETFRLDTLGACIKPGNLIALSEVWFTRDAYGPIMLICCWAKGCKEPLYLVTNMASAEEACRFY
;
A
#
# COMPACT_ATOMS: atom_id res chain seq x y z
N MET A 1 14.75 16.81 30.52
CA MET A 1 14.35 15.44 30.12
C MET A 1 14.98 15.18 28.76
N SER A 2 15.69 14.04 28.56
CA SER A 2 16.36 13.79 27.28
C SER A 2 15.32 13.56 26.16
N ASP A 3 15.65 13.95 24.91
CA ASP A 3 14.77 13.78 23.73
C ASP A 3 14.38 12.31 23.52
N ASN A 4 15.28 11.38 23.83
CA ASN A 4 15.00 9.96 23.76
C ASN A 4 13.88 9.54 24.74
N LEU A 5 13.88 10.05 25.97
CA LEU A 5 12.88 9.75 26.98
C LEU A 5 11.51 10.34 26.62
N ARG A 6 11.51 11.59 26.12
CA ARG A 6 10.28 12.26 25.67
C ARG A 6 9.63 11.48 24.51
N ARG A 7 10.41 11.16 23.49
CA ARG A 7 9.93 10.39 22.33
C ARG A 7 9.37 9.02 22.74
N TYR A 8 10.12 8.28 23.56
CA TYR A 8 9.68 6.98 24.06
C TYR A 8 8.34 7.06 24.80
N ARG A 9 8.17 8.05 25.69
CA ARG A 9 6.91 8.22 26.44
C ARG A 9 5.74 8.50 25.50
N VAL A 10 5.89 9.42 24.57
CA VAL A 10 4.84 9.76 23.60
C VAL A 10 4.43 8.54 22.78
N ILE A 11 5.40 7.78 22.27
CA ILE A 11 5.11 6.56 21.47
C ILE A 11 4.43 5.50 22.34
N ARG A 12 4.91 5.28 23.55
CA ARG A 12 4.32 4.30 24.48
C ARG A 12 2.89 4.67 24.83
N GLU A 13 2.63 5.93 25.15
CA GLU A 13 1.29 6.45 25.43
C GLU A 13 0.37 6.27 24.23
N ALA A 14 0.81 6.63 23.03
CA ALA A 14 0.04 6.46 21.80
C ALA A 14 -0.31 4.99 21.54
N LEU A 15 0.63 4.06 21.70
CA LEU A 15 0.37 2.63 21.55
C LEU A 15 -0.58 2.09 22.62
N THR A 16 -0.48 2.57 23.85
CA THR A 16 -1.36 2.11 24.95
C THR A 16 -2.78 2.63 24.78
N HIS A 17 -2.96 3.92 24.45
CA HIS A 17 -4.29 4.52 24.28
C HIS A 17 -4.97 4.11 22.96
N GLY A 18 -4.20 3.88 21.89
CA GLY A 18 -4.73 3.42 20.60
C GLY A 18 -5.04 1.91 20.56
N TYR A 19 -4.71 1.15 21.60
CA TYR A 19 -5.02 -0.26 21.64
C TYR A 19 -6.47 -0.50 22.11
N PRO A 20 -7.23 -1.43 21.49
CA PRO A 20 -8.58 -1.77 21.93
C PRO A 20 -8.55 -2.41 23.33
N GLY A 21 -9.02 -1.70 24.34
CA GLY A 21 -9.01 -2.15 25.73
C GLY A 21 -7.69 -1.90 26.47
N GLU A 22 -7.61 -2.30 27.73
CA GLU A 22 -6.43 -2.09 28.58
C GLU A 22 -5.41 -3.23 28.40
N PRO A 23 -4.19 -2.94 27.89
CA PRO A 23 -3.17 -3.95 27.73
C PRO A 23 -2.64 -4.45 29.09
N THR A 24 -2.71 -5.75 29.34
CA THR A 24 -2.22 -6.38 30.57
C THR A 24 -1.22 -7.49 30.29
N GLY A 25 -0.52 -7.97 31.30
CA GLY A 25 0.31 -9.17 31.25
C GLY A 25 1.42 -9.15 30.18
N HIS A 26 1.41 -10.13 29.30
CA HIS A 26 2.37 -10.26 28.21
C HIS A 26 2.19 -9.16 27.14
N LEU A 27 0.95 -8.82 26.81
CA LEU A 27 0.64 -7.78 25.83
C LEU A 27 1.25 -6.43 26.24
N ALA A 28 1.05 -5.99 27.49
CA ALA A 28 1.62 -4.73 27.98
C ALA A 28 3.16 -4.72 27.90
N ARG A 29 3.82 -5.85 28.19
CA ARG A 29 5.28 -5.99 28.07
C ARG A 29 5.74 -5.94 26.61
N HIS A 30 5.01 -6.58 25.70
CA HIS A 30 5.32 -6.57 24.27
C HIS A 30 5.12 -5.17 23.67
N LEU A 31 4.04 -4.47 24.00
CA LEU A 31 3.82 -3.08 23.58
C LEU A 31 4.89 -2.13 24.11
N THR A 32 5.35 -2.35 25.36
CA THR A 32 6.49 -1.61 25.93
C THR A 32 7.78 -1.83 25.11
N THR A 33 8.01 -3.06 24.67
CA THR A 33 9.17 -3.40 23.81
C THR A 33 9.02 -2.81 22.41
N LEU A 34 7.83 -2.88 21.83
CA LEU A 34 7.50 -2.26 20.54
C LEU A 34 7.71 -0.73 20.59
N ALA A 35 7.23 -0.07 21.65
CA ALA A 35 7.47 1.37 21.85
C ALA A 35 8.96 1.72 21.91
N ALA A 36 9.75 0.87 22.55
CA ALA A 36 11.20 1.04 22.64
C ALA A 36 11.88 0.84 21.27
N LEU A 37 11.45 -0.16 20.49
CA LEU A 37 11.91 -0.38 19.11
C LEU A 37 11.60 0.82 18.22
N ILE A 38 10.34 1.24 18.17
CA ILE A 38 9.91 2.39 17.35
C ILE A 38 10.68 3.66 17.75
N SER A 39 10.76 3.95 19.05
CA SER A 39 11.50 5.10 19.57
C SER A 39 12.98 5.05 19.20
N GLY A 40 13.57 3.86 19.25
CA GLY A 40 14.96 3.63 18.90
C GLY A 40 15.22 3.79 17.41
N ILE A 41 14.34 3.27 16.54
CA ILE A 41 14.40 3.44 15.06
C ILE A 41 14.34 4.92 14.70
N VAL A 42 13.34 5.64 15.21
CA VAL A 42 13.18 7.08 14.97
C VAL A 42 14.39 7.87 15.44
N GLY A 43 14.93 7.53 16.61
CA GLY A 43 16.05 8.23 17.21
C GLY A 43 17.41 7.94 16.58
N SER A 44 17.62 6.74 16.06
CA SER A 44 18.86 6.34 15.41
C SER A 44 18.82 6.52 13.90
N LYS A 45 17.62 6.69 13.31
CA LYS A 45 17.38 6.65 11.85
C LYS A 45 17.95 5.36 11.22
N SER A 46 17.86 4.25 11.94
CA SER A 46 18.42 2.95 11.55
C SER A 46 17.52 1.82 11.99
N THR A 47 17.48 0.73 11.21
CA THR A 47 16.81 -0.53 11.56
C THR A 47 17.77 -1.54 12.20
N GLN A 48 19.05 -1.22 12.35
CA GLN A 48 20.03 -2.09 12.98
C GLN A 48 19.88 -2.08 14.50
N LEU A 49 19.69 -3.24 15.10
CA LEU A 49 19.44 -3.40 16.54
C LEU A 49 20.49 -2.73 17.45
N PRO A 50 21.81 -2.80 17.15
CA PRO A 50 22.82 -2.08 17.94
C PRO A 50 22.59 -0.57 17.95
N HIS A 51 22.25 0.04 16.81
CA HIS A 51 21.97 1.48 16.72
C HIS A 51 20.68 1.85 17.46
N ILE A 52 19.61 1.06 17.28
CA ILE A 52 18.34 1.21 17.99
C ILE A 52 18.59 1.20 19.51
N ALA A 53 19.35 0.22 20.00
CA ALA A 53 19.63 0.04 21.42
C ALA A 53 20.30 1.25 22.08
N THR A 54 21.10 2.05 21.36
CA THR A 54 21.74 3.25 21.89
C THR A 54 20.77 4.41 22.18
N LYS A 55 19.58 4.39 21.56
CA LYS A 55 18.57 5.48 21.64
C LYS A 55 17.40 5.16 22.58
N VAL A 56 17.42 4.01 23.21
CA VAL A 56 16.37 3.61 24.18
C VAL A 56 16.68 4.16 25.57
N PRO A 57 15.76 4.85 26.23
CA PRO A 57 16.03 5.56 27.48
C PRO A 57 15.75 4.72 28.74
N ASP A 58 16.11 3.44 28.75
CA ASP A 58 16.02 2.59 29.94
C ASP A 58 17.40 2.37 30.59
N GLY A 59 17.44 1.85 31.80
CA GLY A 59 18.68 1.59 32.54
C GLY A 59 19.44 0.32 32.12
N ALA A 60 18.95 -0.42 31.09
CA ALA A 60 19.60 -1.66 30.67
C ALA A 60 20.85 -1.38 29.82
N LYS A 61 21.80 -2.33 29.83
CA LYS A 61 22.98 -2.27 28.94
C LYS A 61 22.58 -2.42 27.49
N PRO A 62 23.29 -1.76 26.53
CA PRO A 62 22.98 -1.87 25.10
C PRO A 62 22.87 -3.31 24.59
N GLU A 63 23.77 -4.19 25.02
CA GLU A 63 23.79 -5.61 24.60
C GLU A 63 22.52 -6.35 25.09
N SER A 64 22.04 -6.02 26.29
CA SER A 64 20.80 -6.59 26.84
C SER A 64 19.56 -6.12 26.06
N ARG A 65 19.57 -4.86 25.61
CA ARG A 65 18.51 -4.32 24.75
C ARG A 65 18.49 -5.01 23.38
N VAL A 66 19.66 -5.19 22.75
CA VAL A 66 19.80 -5.92 21.48
C VAL A 66 19.21 -7.33 21.62
N LYS A 67 19.60 -8.08 22.67
CA LYS A 67 19.06 -9.42 22.94
C LYS A 67 17.54 -9.42 23.17
N ARG A 68 17.01 -8.39 23.87
CA ARG A 68 15.57 -8.24 24.08
C ARG A 68 14.82 -8.01 22.76
N PHE A 69 15.35 -7.15 21.90
CA PHE A 69 14.76 -6.84 20.60
C PHE A 69 14.82 -8.03 19.64
N ALA A 70 15.97 -8.73 19.58
CA ALA A 70 16.08 -9.95 18.78
C ALA A 70 15.04 -10.99 19.21
N ARG A 71 14.93 -11.29 20.52
CA ARG A 71 13.91 -12.23 21.02
C ARG A 71 12.47 -11.79 20.73
N TRP A 72 12.20 -10.47 20.68
CA TRP A 72 10.87 -9.96 20.36
C TRP A 72 10.57 -10.16 18.88
N LEU A 73 11.53 -9.90 18.00
CA LEU A 73 11.39 -10.09 16.54
C LEU A 73 11.29 -11.57 16.14
N ASP A 74 12.02 -12.45 16.84
CA ASP A 74 12.03 -13.90 16.61
C ASP A 74 10.85 -14.63 17.30
N ASN A 75 9.97 -13.91 17.98
CA ASN A 75 8.87 -14.51 18.73
C ASN A 75 7.65 -14.71 17.83
N GLU A 76 7.33 -15.95 17.53
CA GLU A 76 6.18 -16.36 16.70
C GLU A 76 4.81 -15.89 17.25
N ARG A 77 4.75 -15.43 18.52
CA ARG A 77 3.53 -14.84 19.10
C ARG A 77 3.38 -13.34 18.83
N ILE A 78 4.34 -12.73 18.15
CA ILE A 78 4.21 -11.34 17.68
C ILE A 78 3.50 -11.36 16.34
N LEU A 79 2.19 -11.45 16.42
CA LEU A 79 1.30 -11.55 15.28
C LEU A 79 0.86 -10.16 14.81
N GLU A 80 0.70 -10.00 13.51
CA GLU A 80 0.24 -8.76 12.87
C GLU A 80 -1.14 -8.34 13.39
N GLU A 81 -2.04 -9.31 13.57
CA GLU A 81 -3.40 -9.14 14.07
C GLU A 81 -3.43 -8.54 15.49
N VAL A 82 -2.37 -8.74 16.26
CA VAL A 82 -2.28 -8.26 17.65
C VAL A 82 -1.52 -6.94 17.75
N TYR A 83 -0.45 -6.74 16.96
CA TYR A 83 0.48 -5.63 17.18
C TYR A 83 0.45 -4.57 16.06
N PHE A 84 -0.27 -4.79 14.98
CA PHE A 84 -0.40 -3.84 13.88
C PHE A 84 -1.87 -3.54 13.52
N LEU A 85 -2.70 -4.56 13.24
CA LEU A 85 -4.06 -4.35 12.74
C LEU A 85 -4.94 -3.47 13.64
N PRO A 86 -4.87 -3.53 14.99
CA PRO A 86 -5.65 -2.62 15.84
C PRO A 86 -5.35 -1.13 15.60
N TYR A 87 -4.10 -0.81 15.24
CA TYR A 87 -3.70 0.58 14.95
C TYR A 87 -4.05 0.98 13.52
N ALA A 88 -3.97 0.04 12.57
CA ALA A 88 -4.43 0.25 11.20
C ALA A 88 -5.94 0.53 11.18
N ASP A 89 -6.72 -0.26 11.90
CA ASP A 89 -8.16 -0.08 12.07
C ASP A 89 -8.51 1.29 12.67
N LEU A 90 -7.86 1.67 13.77
CA LEU A 90 -8.02 2.99 14.38
C LEU A 90 -7.73 4.13 13.39
N LEU A 91 -6.64 4.01 12.61
CA LEU A 91 -6.27 5.00 11.61
C LEU A 91 -7.33 5.08 10.51
N LEU A 92 -7.77 3.95 9.96
CA LEU A 92 -8.75 3.89 8.89
C LEU A 92 -10.09 4.48 9.33
N HIS A 93 -10.56 4.17 10.54
CA HIS A 93 -11.76 4.78 11.10
C HIS A 93 -11.64 6.30 11.27
N ALA A 94 -10.48 6.79 11.71
CA ALA A 94 -10.23 8.22 11.81
C ALA A 94 -10.22 8.95 10.44
N LEU A 95 -9.93 8.23 9.36
CA LEU A 95 -9.88 8.73 7.99
C LEU A 95 -11.16 8.48 7.19
N ALA A 96 -12.12 7.70 7.70
CA ALA A 96 -13.28 7.17 6.97
C ALA A 96 -14.22 8.21 6.32
N LEU A 97 -14.10 9.48 6.69
CA LEU A 97 -14.86 10.58 6.06
C LEU A 97 -14.26 11.07 4.74
N GLN A 98 -13.12 10.53 4.34
CA GLN A 98 -12.41 10.89 3.11
C GLN A 98 -12.46 9.75 2.10
N THR A 99 -12.25 10.04 0.82
CA THR A 99 -11.96 9.00 -0.18
C THR A 99 -10.60 8.40 0.14
N PHE A 100 -10.54 7.07 0.30
CA PHE A 100 -9.27 6.38 0.44
C PHE A 100 -8.64 6.19 -0.93
N VAL A 101 -7.47 6.74 -1.09
CA VAL A 101 -6.61 6.44 -2.22
C VAL A 101 -5.62 5.37 -1.76
N LEU A 102 -5.73 4.18 -2.33
CA LEU A 102 -4.81 3.09 -2.08
C LEU A 102 -3.78 3.02 -3.20
N VAL A 103 -2.53 2.74 -2.84
CA VAL A 103 -1.44 2.54 -3.81
C VAL A 103 -0.79 1.19 -3.53
N MET A 104 -0.72 0.33 -4.56
CA MET A 104 0.03 -0.92 -4.50
C MET A 104 1.41 -0.72 -5.13
N ASP A 105 2.46 -1.20 -4.46
CA ASP A 105 3.84 -1.08 -4.93
C ASP A 105 4.71 -2.25 -4.45
N GLY A 106 5.63 -2.67 -5.30
CA GLY A 106 6.61 -3.70 -5.03
C GLY A 106 8.01 -3.14 -4.76
N SER A 107 8.56 -3.40 -3.58
CA SER A 107 9.87 -2.90 -3.16
C SER A 107 10.82 -3.99 -2.74
N VAL A 108 12.13 -3.77 -2.95
CA VAL A 108 13.17 -4.65 -2.40
C VAL A 108 13.32 -4.41 -0.90
N ALA A 109 13.08 -5.46 -0.11
CA ALA A 109 13.15 -5.42 1.35
C ALA A 109 14.40 -6.15 1.89
N GLY A 110 15.59 -5.76 1.43
CA GLY A 110 16.85 -6.40 1.81
C GLY A 110 17.51 -7.22 0.70
N ARG A 111 18.50 -8.03 1.03
CA ARG A 111 19.36 -8.67 0.00
C ARG A 111 18.65 -9.74 -0.84
N VAL A 112 17.65 -10.40 -0.31
CA VAL A 112 16.97 -11.55 -0.96
C VAL A 112 15.45 -11.55 -0.71
N CYS A 113 14.89 -10.45 -0.26
CA CYS A 113 13.47 -10.32 0.00
C CYS A 113 12.86 -9.16 -0.78
N ASN A 114 11.66 -9.37 -1.30
CA ASN A 114 10.81 -8.35 -1.90
C ASN A 114 9.55 -8.22 -1.05
N ALA A 115 9.08 -7.00 -0.87
CA ALA A 115 7.83 -6.70 -0.19
C ALA A 115 6.85 -6.11 -1.20
N LEU A 116 5.70 -6.75 -1.35
CA LEU A 116 4.52 -6.16 -1.98
C LEU A 116 3.73 -5.47 -0.89
N MET A 117 3.40 -4.20 -1.09
CA MET A 117 2.76 -3.39 -0.06
C MET A 117 1.54 -2.66 -0.63
N LEU A 118 0.47 -2.65 0.14
CA LEU A 118 -0.68 -1.79 -0.08
C LEU A 118 -0.65 -0.66 0.94
N HIS A 119 -0.75 0.57 0.46
CA HIS A 119 -0.67 1.78 1.26
C HIS A 119 -1.95 2.60 1.14
N VAL A 120 -2.35 3.27 2.21
CA VAL A 120 -3.31 4.37 2.13
C VAL A 120 -2.55 5.70 2.00
N VAL A 121 -2.95 6.52 1.04
CA VAL A 121 -2.36 7.85 0.84
C VAL A 121 -3.01 8.85 1.79
N TYR A 122 -2.19 9.48 2.63
CA TYR A 122 -2.64 10.50 3.56
C TYR A 122 -1.65 11.68 3.61
N GLN A 123 -2.14 12.88 3.34
CA GLN A 123 -1.34 14.12 3.34
C GLN A 123 -0.03 14.01 2.54
N GLY A 124 -0.09 13.43 1.34
CA GLY A 124 1.05 13.24 0.46
C GLY A 124 2.06 12.18 0.92
N ARG A 125 1.65 11.29 1.82
CA ARG A 125 2.44 10.15 2.30
C ARG A 125 1.70 8.85 2.07
N ALA A 126 2.43 7.80 1.71
CA ALA A 126 1.93 6.44 1.65
C ALA A 126 2.13 5.77 3.03
N LEU A 127 1.03 5.44 3.70
CA LEU A 127 1.04 4.75 5.00
C LEU A 127 0.76 3.26 4.75
N PRO A 128 1.64 2.34 5.16
CA PRO A 128 1.44 0.91 4.98
C PRO A 128 0.14 0.44 5.64
N LEU A 129 -0.67 -0.31 4.90
CA LEU A 129 -1.92 -0.91 5.37
C LEU A 129 -1.80 -2.44 5.43
N ALA A 130 -1.28 -3.04 4.38
CA ALA A 130 -1.05 -4.47 4.31
C ALA A 130 0.21 -4.76 3.48
N TRP A 131 0.85 -5.89 3.71
CA TRP A 131 2.03 -6.31 2.95
C TRP A 131 2.17 -7.81 2.87
N ARG A 132 2.93 -8.26 1.87
CA ARG A 132 3.45 -9.63 1.77
C ARG A 132 4.94 -9.57 1.47
N VAL A 133 5.72 -10.37 2.18
CA VAL A 133 7.17 -10.48 1.97
C VAL A 133 7.46 -11.82 1.31
N ARG A 134 8.20 -11.79 0.21
CA ARG A 134 8.63 -12.98 -0.52
C ARG A 134 10.13 -13.03 -0.62
N GLN A 135 10.70 -14.21 -0.41
CA GLN A 135 12.11 -14.46 -0.71
C GLN A 135 12.28 -14.68 -2.21
N GLY A 136 13.26 -14.04 -2.81
CA GLY A 136 13.58 -14.18 -4.23
C GLY A 136 14.25 -12.94 -4.82
N PRO A 137 14.70 -13.02 -6.08
CA PRO A 137 15.22 -11.88 -6.81
C PRO A 137 14.12 -10.84 -7.04
N LYS A 138 14.51 -9.58 -7.34
CA LYS A 138 13.57 -8.56 -7.78
C LYS A 138 12.85 -9.04 -9.04
N GLY A 139 11.53 -8.99 -9.04
CA GLY A 139 10.67 -9.40 -10.16
C GLY A 139 9.22 -9.02 -9.86
N HIS A 140 8.35 -9.27 -10.83
CA HIS A 140 6.92 -9.09 -10.65
C HIS A 140 6.37 -10.07 -9.61
N PHE A 141 5.41 -9.59 -8.83
CA PHE A 141 4.66 -10.46 -7.93
C PHE A 141 3.56 -11.19 -8.73
N PRO A 142 3.26 -12.45 -8.41
CA PRO A 142 2.09 -13.13 -8.96
C PRO A 142 0.81 -12.39 -8.60
N GLU A 143 -0.16 -12.38 -9.52
CA GLU A 143 -1.43 -11.66 -9.35
C GLU A 143 -2.26 -12.13 -8.14
N ASP A 144 -2.15 -13.40 -7.77
CA ASP A 144 -2.78 -13.96 -6.58
C ASP A 144 -2.35 -13.24 -5.27
N LEU A 145 -1.12 -12.73 -5.22
CA LEU A 145 -0.67 -11.92 -4.08
C LEU A 145 -1.26 -10.51 -4.10
N HIS A 146 -1.48 -9.93 -5.28
CA HIS A 146 -2.18 -8.64 -5.43
C HIS A 146 -3.62 -8.77 -4.91
N ILE A 147 -4.31 -9.82 -5.37
CA ILE A 147 -5.68 -10.16 -4.97
C ILE A 147 -5.76 -10.35 -3.45
N ALA A 148 -4.89 -11.19 -2.88
CA ALA A 148 -4.88 -11.47 -1.45
C ALA A 148 -4.66 -10.20 -0.57
N LEU A 149 -3.92 -9.18 -1.07
CA LEU A 149 -3.78 -7.91 -0.36
C LEU A 149 -5.05 -7.05 -0.43
N VAL A 150 -5.75 -7.06 -1.55
CA VAL A 150 -7.04 -6.35 -1.70
C VAL A 150 -8.08 -7.00 -0.80
N GLU A 151 -8.21 -8.33 -0.80
CA GLU A 151 -9.14 -9.07 0.06
C GLU A 151 -8.89 -8.78 1.54
N LEU A 152 -7.64 -8.91 2.01
CA LEU A 152 -7.27 -8.58 3.40
C LEU A 152 -7.62 -7.12 3.75
N SER A 153 -7.40 -6.20 2.83
CA SER A 153 -7.64 -4.78 3.09
C SER A 153 -9.12 -4.43 3.05
N SER A 154 -9.93 -5.15 2.28
CA SER A 154 -11.39 -4.95 2.24
C SER A 154 -12.05 -5.29 3.57
N GLU A 155 -11.49 -6.23 4.34
CA GLU A 155 -11.95 -6.56 5.69
C GLU A 155 -11.63 -5.46 6.73
N LEU A 156 -10.59 -4.66 6.47
CA LEU A 156 -10.12 -3.60 7.37
C LEU A 156 -10.76 -2.24 7.09
N ILE A 157 -11.11 -1.98 5.84
CA ILE A 157 -11.66 -0.68 5.44
C ILE A 157 -13.12 -0.56 5.90
N PRO A 158 -13.48 0.53 6.61
CA PRO A 158 -14.84 0.71 7.08
C PRO A 158 -15.86 0.68 5.94
N GLU A 159 -17.00 0.02 6.17
CA GLU A 159 -18.09 -0.07 5.21
C GLU A 159 -18.48 1.31 4.66
N ARG A 160 -18.91 1.37 3.40
CA ARG A 160 -19.33 2.59 2.68
C ARG A 160 -18.24 3.63 2.48
N THR A 161 -16.98 3.32 2.75
CA THR A 161 -15.86 4.19 2.41
C THR A 161 -15.65 4.18 0.90
N LYS A 162 -15.57 5.35 0.26
CA LYS A 162 -15.17 5.44 -1.16
C LYS A 162 -13.68 5.13 -1.27
N VAL A 163 -13.33 4.13 -2.07
CA VAL A 163 -11.95 3.66 -2.26
C VAL A 163 -11.57 3.75 -3.73
N VAL A 164 -10.36 4.19 -4.02
CA VAL A 164 -9.75 4.18 -5.34
C VAL A 164 -8.37 3.52 -5.24
N LEU A 165 -8.18 2.37 -5.89
CA LEU A 165 -6.89 1.70 -6.01
C LEU A 165 -6.10 2.28 -7.18
N LEU A 166 -4.85 2.64 -6.94
CA LEU A 166 -3.89 3.06 -7.96
C LEU A 166 -2.81 1.99 -8.12
N GLY A 167 -2.52 1.64 -9.37
CA GLY A 167 -1.48 0.67 -9.71
C GLY A 167 -0.66 1.11 -10.91
N ASP A 168 0.63 0.77 -10.91
CA ASP A 168 1.46 0.90 -12.11
C ASP A 168 1.23 -0.27 -13.08
N GLY A 169 2.07 -0.42 -14.11
CA GLY A 169 1.89 -1.45 -15.14
C GLY A 169 2.10 -2.90 -14.67
N GLU A 170 2.42 -3.14 -13.41
CA GLU A 170 2.44 -4.47 -12.79
C GLU A 170 1.04 -4.88 -12.29
N PHE A 171 0.16 -3.89 -12.04
CA PHE A 171 -1.14 -4.07 -11.40
C PHE A 171 -2.33 -3.90 -12.36
N ASP A 172 -2.14 -4.19 -13.64
CA ASP A 172 -3.19 -4.13 -14.66
C ASP A 172 -3.87 -5.48 -14.94
N GLY A 173 -3.64 -6.47 -14.09
CA GLY A 173 -4.25 -7.81 -14.19
C GLY A 173 -5.77 -7.78 -14.03
N THR A 174 -6.47 -8.52 -14.85
CA THR A 174 -7.94 -8.52 -14.89
C THR A 174 -8.57 -9.19 -13.66
N GLY A 175 -7.89 -10.17 -13.06
CA GLY A 175 -8.29 -10.79 -11.80
C GLY A 175 -8.23 -9.80 -10.64
N LEU A 176 -7.17 -8.99 -10.56
CA LEU A 176 -7.06 -7.92 -9.57
C LEU A 176 -8.17 -6.88 -9.75
N GLN A 177 -8.42 -6.43 -10.99
CA GLN A 177 -9.46 -5.45 -11.31
C GLN A 177 -10.85 -5.95 -10.89
N GLN A 178 -11.16 -7.22 -11.19
CA GLN A 178 -12.42 -7.84 -10.77
C GLN A 178 -12.54 -7.89 -9.24
N THR A 179 -11.48 -8.26 -8.52
CA THR A 179 -11.49 -8.28 -7.05
C THR A 179 -11.74 -6.90 -6.45
N VAL A 180 -11.18 -5.85 -7.06
CA VAL A 180 -11.41 -4.46 -6.63
C VAL A 180 -12.88 -4.05 -6.86
N GLU A 181 -13.48 -4.45 -7.99
CA GLU A 181 -14.90 -4.21 -8.29
C GLU A 181 -15.83 -4.99 -7.33
N ASP A 182 -15.51 -6.24 -7.05
CA ASP A 182 -16.28 -7.08 -6.11
C ASP A 182 -16.25 -6.50 -4.69
N ALA A 183 -15.16 -5.81 -4.31
CA ALA A 183 -15.09 -5.04 -3.07
C ALA A 183 -15.86 -3.70 -3.11
N GLY A 184 -16.50 -3.36 -4.22
CA GLY A 184 -17.21 -2.10 -4.43
C GLY A 184 -16.30 -0.88 -4.58
N TRP A 185 -15.04 -1.09 -4.96
CA TRP A 185 -14.02 -0.05 -5.11
C TRP A 185 -13.83 0.37 -6.56
N SER A 186 -13.28 1.56 -6.74
CA SER A 186 -12.77 2.00 -8.05
C SER A 186 -11.27 1.72 -8.15
N TYR A 187 -10.78 1.64 -9.38
CA TYR A 187 -9.35 1.54 -9.66
C TYR A 187 -8.94 2.48 -10.80
N VAL A 188 -7.67 2.86 -10.82
CA VAL A 188 -6.99 3.49 -11.94
C VAL A 188 -5.62 2.85 -12.05
N CYS A 189 -5.43 1.99 -13.03
CA CYS A 189 -4.18 1.26 -13.23
C CYS A 189 -3.53 1.64 -14.56
N ARG A 190 -2.21 1.87 -14.51
CA ARG A 190 -1.42 2.01 -15.73
C ARG A 190 -1.34 0.67 -16.44
N THR A 191 -1.38 0.68 -17.77
CA THR A 191 -1.20 -0.53 -18.57
C THR A 191 -0.17 -0.34 -19.68
N GLY A 192 0.28 -1.47 -20.23
CA GLY A 192 1.29 -1.50 -21.29
C GLY A 192 0.72 -1.13 -22.68
N THR A 193 1.54 -0.50 -23.49
CA THR A 193 1.19 -0.09 -24.86
C THR A 193 0.86 -1.27 -25.80
N HIS A 194 1.39 -2.44 -25.48
CA HIS A 194 1.23 -3.67 -26.29
C HIS A 194 -0.07 -4.42 -26.01
N MET A 195 -0.83 -3.98 -25.01
CA MET A 195 -2.09 -4.61 -24.64
C MET A 195 -3.13 -4.44 -25.74
N THR A 196 -4.05 -5.40 -25.80
CA THR A 196 -5.14 -5.44 -26.78
C THR A 196 -6.47 -5.10 -26.12
N ALA A 197 -7.30 -4.36 -26.81
CA ALA A 197 -8.64 -4.02 -26.37
C ALA A 197 -9.64 -4.14 -27.53
N TRP A 198 -10.93 -4.26 -27.20
CA TRP A 198 -12.06 -4.32 -28.12
C TRP A 198 -12.99 -3.14 -27.83
N TRP A 199 -13.33 -2.43 -28.86
CA TRP A 199 -14.21 -1.29 -28.79
C TRP A 199 -14.97 -1.14 -30.10
N ASP A 200 -16.29 -0.93 -30.00
CA ASP A 200 -17.19 -0.75 -31.17
C ASP A 200 -17.06 -1.88 -32.21
N GLY A 201 -16.89 -3.13 -31.74
CA GLY A 201 -16.78 -4.30 -32.61
C GLY A 201 -15.38 -4.54 -33.21
N GLU A 202 -14.42 -3.67 -32.98
CA GLU A 202 -13.07 -3.77 -33.51
C GLU A 202 -12.04 -4.06 -32.40
N THR A 203 -11.04 -4.86 -32.76
CA THR A 203 -9.88 -5.14 -31.89
C THR A 203 -8.73 -4.23 -32.28
N PHE A 204 -8.08 -3.60 -31.28
CA PHE A 204 -6.93 -2.75 -31.52
C PHE A 204 -5.89 -2.91 -30.42
N ARG A 205 -4.66 -2.48 -30.72
CA ARG A 205 -3.59 -2.34 -29.71
C ARG A 205 -3.58 -0.92 -29.16
N LEU A 206 -3.24 -0.77 -27.89
CA LEU A 206 -3.25 0.53 -27.21
C LEU A 206 -2.28 1.55 -27.83
N ASP A 207 -1.14 1.09 -28.38
CA ASP A 207 -0.15 1.96 -29.06
C ASP A 207 -0.77 2.72 -30.25
N THR A 208 -1.83 2.21 -30.88
CA THR A 208 -2.53 2.92 -31.95
C THR A 208 -3.20 4.21 -31.49
N LEU A 209 -3.71 4.25 -30.24
CA LEU A 209 -4.25 5.48 -29.65
C LEU A 209 -3.15 6.52 -29.42
N GLY A 210 -1.96 6.07 -29.01
CA GLY A 210 -0.80 6.94 -28.83
C GLY A 210 -0.35 7.60 -30.12
N ALA A 211 -0.52 6.94 -31.25
CA ALA A 211 -0.23 7.52 -32.57
C ALA A 211 -1.24 8.62 -32.98
N CYS A 212 -2.45 8.60 -32.42
CA CYS A 212 -3.51 9.56 -32.72
C CYS A 212 -3.54 10.78 -31.80
N ILE A 213 -2.81 10.78 -30.70
CA ILE A 213 -2.85 11.84 -29.67
C ILE A 213 -1.63 12.76 -29.76
N LYS A 214 -1.81 14.03 -29.38
CA LYS A 214 -0.72 15.02 -29.26
C LYS A 214 -0.47 15.39 -27.79
N PRO A 215 0.75 15.84 -27.43
CA PRO A 215 1.03 16.33 -26.09
C PRO A 215 0.04 17.42 -25.62
N GLY A 216 -0.50 17.24 -24.44
CA GLY A 216 -1.53 18.10 -23.84
C GLY A 216 -2.97 17.65 -24.07
N ASN A 217 -3.20 16.54 -24.78
CA ASN A 217 -4.52 15.99 -25.07
C ASN A 217 -4.80 14.68 -24.30
N LEU A 218 -6.09 14.31 -24.28
CA LEU A 218 -6.61 13.08 -23.69
C LEU A 218 -7.62 12.45 -24.69
N ILE A 219 -7.56 11.14 -24.83
CA ILE A 219 -8.59 10.30 -25.48
C ILE A 219 -9.13 9.36 -24.41
N ALA A 220 -10.44 9.29 -24.25
CA ALA A 220 -11.10 8.34 -23.39
C ALA A 220 -12.13 7.53 -24.19
N LEU A 221 -12.08 6.22 -24.06
CA LEU A 221 -13.01 5.27 -24.66
C LEU A 221 -13.74 4.56 -23.53
N SER A 222 -15.04 4.70 -23.47
CA SER A 222 -15.93 3.93 -22.60
C SER A 222 -16.39 2.65 -23.28
N GLU A 223 -16.94 1.73 -22.51
CA GLU A 223 -17.45 0.44 -22.99
C GLU A 223 -16.36 -0.38 -23.73
N VAL A 224 -15.14 -0.36 -23.19
CA VAL A 224 -14.01 -1.12 -23.72
C VAL A 224 -13.93 -2.48 -23.05
N TRP A 225 -13.66 -3.51 -23.82
CA TRP A 225 -13.31 -4.85 -23.33
C TRP A 225 -11.80 -5.03 -23.41
N PHE A 226 -11.19 -5.34 -22.26
CA PHE A 226 -9.75 -5.30 -22.10
C PHE A 226 -9.16 -6.71 -22.10
N THR A 227 -7.98 -6.86 -22.68
CA THR A 227 -7.21 -8.09 -22.86
C THR A 227 -7.92 -9.16 -23.71
N ARG A 228 -7.25 -10.31 -23.88
CA ARG A 228 -7.83 -11.48 -24.57
C ARG A 228 -8.98 -12.12 -23.81
N ASP A 229 -9.02 -11.91 -22.50
CA ASP A 229 -10.06 -12.44 -21.61
C ASP A 229 -11.37 -11.65 -21.71
N ALA A 230 -11.35 -10.55 -22.52
CA ALA A 230 -12.48 -9.65 -22.71
C ALA A 230 -13.10 -9.17 -21.38
N TYR A 231 -12.24 -8.71 -20.47
CA TYR A 231 -12.66 -8.13 -19.21
C TYR A 231 -13.27 -6.73 -19.43
N GLY A 232 -14.43 -6.48 -18.85
CA GLY A 232 -15.10 -5.19 -19.01
C GLY A 232 -16.62 -5.28 -18.86
N PRO A 233 -17.39 -4.23 -19.21
CA PRO A 233 -16.88 -2.99 -19.86
C PRO A 233 -16.12 -2.08 -18.91
N ILE A 234 -15.02 -1.50 -19.37
CA ILE A 234 -14.20 -0.54 -18.62
C ILE A 234 -14.00 0.75 -19.42
N MET A 235 -13.37 1.75 -18.81
CA MET A 235 -12.86 2.93 -19.51
C MET A 235 -11.36 2.79 -19.76
N LEU A 236 -10.95 3.00 -21.00
CA LEU A 236 -9.55 3.11 -21.41
C LEU A 236 -9.22 4.59 -21.67
N ILE A 237 -8.15 5.07 -21.05
CA ILE A 237 -7.70 6.45 -21.16
C ILE A 237 -6.29 6.46 -21.74
N CYS A 238 -6.09 7.22 -22.82
CA CYS A 238 -4.78 7.57 -23.33
C CYS A 238 -4.55 9.07 -23.09
N CYS A 239 -3.63 9.44 -22.24
CA CYS A 239 -3.33 10.83 -21.93
C CYS A 239 -1.86 11.15 -22.17
N TRP A 240 -1.57 12.32 -22.78
CA TRP A 240 -0.21 12.77 -23.01
C TRP A 240 0.02 14.12 -22.35
N ALA A 241 0.61 14.11 -21.16
CA ALA A 241 0.91 15.34 -20.46
C ALA A 241 2.00 16.16 -21.19
N LYS A 242 1.88 17.49 -21.17
CA LYS A 242 2.88 18.39 -21.75
C LYS A 242 4.23 18.17 -21.07
N GLY A 243 5.28 17.99 -21.87
CA GLY A 243 6.64 17.75 -21.38
C GLY A 243 6.98 16.27 -21.16
N CYS A 244 6.02 15.35 -21.23
CA CYS A 244 6.30 13.92 -21.24
C CYS A 244 6.72 13.43 -22.63
N LYS A 245 7.60 12.41 -22.66
CA LYS A 245 8.14 11.86 -23.91
C LYS A 245 7.11 10.98 -24.65
N GLU A 246 6.20 10.37 -23.93
CA GLU A 246 5.24 9.39 -24.42
C GLU A 246 3.90 9.53 -23.71
N PRO A 247 2.79 9.06 -24.30
CA PRO A 247 1.50 9.02 -23.66
C PRO A 247 1.46 7.96 -22.56
N LEU A 248 0.57 8.17 -21.59
CA LEU A 248 0.22 7.26 -20.52
C LEU A 248 -1.09 6.57 -20.87
N TYR A 249 -1.18 5.27 -20.61
CA TYR A 249 -2.39 4.48 -20.81
C TYR A 249 -2.90 4.01 -19.46
N LEU A 250 -4.17 4.29 -19.18
CA LEU A 250 -4.84 3.92 -17.95
C LEU A 250 -6.10 3.11 -18.25
N VAL A 251 -6.37 2.14 -17.40
CA VAL A 251 -7.62 1.37 -17.38
C VAL A 251 -8.33 1.64 -16.05
N THR A 252 -9.66 1.81 -16.09
CA THR A 252 -10.45 2.17 -14.92
C THR A 252 -11.90 1.77 -15.04
N ASN A 253 -12.57 1.46 -13.93
CA ASN A 253 -14.02 1.31 -13.83
C ASN A 253 -14.74 2.62 -13.46
N MET A 254 -14.03 3.72 -13.35
CA MET A 254 -14.63 5.03 -13.08
C MET A 254 -15.35 5.57 -14.33
N ALA A 255 -16.46 6.28 -14.10
CA ALA A 255 -17.26 6.85 -15.19
C ALA A 255 -16.67 8.15 -15.78
N SER A 256 -15.73 8.82 -15.10
CA SER A 256 -15.13 10.08 -15.54
C SER A 256 -13.62 9.95 -15.76
N ALA A 257 -13.18 10.18 -16.99
CA ALA A 257 -11.77 10.20 -17.35
C ALA A 257 -10.99 11.30 -16.62
N GLU A 258 -11.61 12.48 -16.46
CA GLU A 258 -10.98 13.60 -15.73
C GLU A 258 -10.81 13.28 -14.24
N GLU A 259 -11.79 12.62 -13.62
CA GLU A 259 -11.68 12.19 -12.23
C GLU A 259 -10.59 11.12 -12.08
N ALA A 260 -10.55 10.12 -12.95
CA ALA A 260 -9.53 9.09 -12.95
C ALA A 260 -8.11 9.68 -13.10
N CYS A 261 -7.90 10.60 -14.03
CA CYS A 261 -6.62 11.29 -14.23
C CYS A 261 -6.19 12.18 -13.07
N ARG A 262 -7.12 12.64 -12.22
CA ARG A 262 -6.77 13.41 -11.00
C ARG A 262 -6.22 12.54 -9.89
N PHE A 263 -6.62 11.27 -9.85
CA PHE A 263 -6.11 10.33 -8.86
C PHE A 263 -4.73 9.82 -9.25
N TYR A 264 -4.47 9.61 -10.54
CA TYR A 264 -3.21 9.08 -11.04
C TYR A 264 -2.17 10.20 -11.27
#